data_2dcef9b71811d2a110343fa67e94edc8
#
_entry.id   2dcef9b71811d2a110343fa67e94edc8
#
_cell.length_a   1.000
_cell.length_b   1.000
_cell.length_c   1.000
_cell.angle_alpha   90.00
_cell.angle_beta   90.00
_cell.angle_gamma   90.00
#
_symmetry.space_group_name_H-M   'P 1'
#
loop_
_entity.id
_entity.type
_entity.pdbx_description
1 polymer ?
#
loop_
_entity_poly.entity_id
_entity_poly.type
_entity_poly.pdbx_seq_one_letter_code
_entity_poly.pdbx_strand_id
1 'polypeptide(L)'
;MRHLFCFFLALMLAAGCTHRPPKQFTFEVLNPMTPIKDQGKSQLCWAYAMLAAIETEHLRWGDSVNLSPAFIEQKLSEEPQAPESKRGMGATLLELIQRHGIVSYDAMRTVETPAPHFAFMLGAQYTLQEFARSVCAPGEYICLTSQDDKPYGKEIVIDTPDNWLHNRFLNVPMDTLLKKVIHAVRRHHGVCWESSGHAMAIVGLAHDDKNRKYFVMKNSWGTNRPHNGLDFLSVSQFRRQTLAVEMTHDAFDGK
;
A
#
# COMPACT_ATOMS: atom_id res chain seq x y z
N MET A 1 57.97 56.51 20.22
CA MET A 1 57.72 55.21 19.58
C MET A 1 56.29 54.77 19.95
N ARG A 2 55.39 54.83 18.99
CA ARG A 2 53.93 54.62 19.22
C ARG A 2 53.61 53.20 18.79
N HIS A 3 53.14 52.38 19.74
CA HIS A 3 52.69 51.01 19.46
C HIS A 3 51.24 51.05 19.01
N LEU A 4 51.01 50.63 17.75
CA LEU A 4 49.73 50.50 17.12
C LEU A 4 49.17 49.10 17.49
N PHE A 5 48.09 49.02 18.31
CA PHE A 5 47.37 47.79 18.62
C PHE A 5 46.29 47.59 17.56
N CYS A 6 46.47 46.59 16.67
CA CYS A 6 45.47 46.14 15.76
C CYS A 6 44.53 45.18 16.48
N PHE A 7 43.25 45.62 16.70
CA PHE A 7 42.14 44.75 17.14
C PHE A 7 41.59 43.98 15.93
N PHE A 8 41.85 42.69 15.84
CA PHE A 8 41.16 41.80 14.91
C PHE A 8 39.85 41.38 15.54
N LEU A 9 38.71 41.96 15.02
CA LEU A 9 37.36 41.54 15.36
C LEU A 9 37.01 40.30 14.52
N ALA A 10 37.14 39.10 15.11
CA ALA A 10 36.70 37.87 14.46
C ALA A 10 35.17 37.78 14.52
N LEU A 11 34.53 38.06 13.38
CA LEU A 11 33.09 37.86 13.19
C LEU A 11 32.82 36.36 13.05
N MET A 12 32.43 35.66 14.15
CA MET A 12 31.93 34.32 14.10
C MET A 12 30.54 34.33 13.44
N LEU A 13 30.48 33.98 12.17
CA LEU A 13 29.26 33.59 11.50
C LEU A 13 28.78 32.25 12.11
N ALA A 14 27.87 32.35 13.07
CA ALA A 14 27.10 31.21 13.53
C ALA A 14 26.18 30.75 12.39
N ALA A 15 26.65 29.79 11.59
CA ALA A 15 25.80 29.03 10.70
C ALA A 15 24.84 28.20 11.56
N GLY A 16 23.74 28.81 11.96
CA GLY A 16 22.64 28.11 12.64
C GLY A 16 22.07 27.08 11.67
N CYS A 17 22.42 25.80 11.88
CA CYS A 17 21.64 24.69 11.30
C CYS A 17 20.21 24.87 11.81
N THR A 18 19.34 25.44 10.99
CA THR A 18 17.92 25.47 11.27
C THR A 18 17.39 24.05 11.19
N HIS A 19 17.48 23.35 12.31
CA HIS A 19 16.83 22.07 12.48
C HIS A 19 15.32 22.33 12.37
N ARG A 20 14.76 22.08 11.18
CA ARG A 20 13.30 22.12 11.04
C ARG A 20 12.73 21.03 11.94
N PRO A 21 11.84 21.37 12.87
CA PRO A 21 11.21 20.35 13.69
C PRO A 21 10.53 19.32 12.79
N PRO A 22 10.51 18.04 13.19
CA PRO A 22 9.83 17.02 12.43
C PRO A 22 8.38 17.43 12.20
N LYS A 23 7.89 17.18 10.99
CA LYS A 23 6.52 17.52 10.60
C LYS A 23 5.54 16.81 11.50
N GLN A 24 4.69 17.56 12.19
CA GLN A 24 3.62 16.99 12.98
C GLN A 24 2.38 16.77 12.12
N PHE A 25 1.72 15.63 12.32
CA PHE A 25 0.49 15.27 11.63
C PHE A 25 -0.62 15.04 12.63
N THR A 26 -1.79 15.60 12.35
CA THR A 26 -3.03 15.32 13.08
C THR A 26 -3.87 14.38 12.24
N PHE A 27 -4.24 13.23 12.80
CA PHE A 27 -5.07 12.25 12.12
C PHE A 27 -6.54 12.69 12.08
N GLU A 28 -7.14 12.69 10.89
CA GLU A 28 -8.59 12.83 10.71
C GLU A 28 -9.27 11.48 10.94
N VAL A 29 -8.70 10.43 10.36
CA VAL A 29 -9.11 9.04 10.53
C VAL A 29 -7.89 8.14 10.41
N LEU A 30 -7.85 7.08 11.21
CA LEU A 30 -6.87 6.00 11.10
C LEU A 30 -7.63 4.68 11.19
N ASN A 31 -7.55 3.89 10.14
CA ASN A 31 -8.22 2.60 10.04
C ASN A 31 -7.48 1.54 10.86
N PRO A 32 -8.18 0.52 11.35
CA PRO A 32 -7.51 -0.64 11.94
C PRO A 32 -6.59 -1.29 10.91
N MET A 33 -5.43 -1.76 11.36
CA MET A 33 -4.45 -2.40 10.49
C MET A 33 -3.69 -3.49 11.22
N THR A 34 -3.25 -4.52 10.50
CA THR A 34 -2.32 -5.51 11.03
C THR A 34 -0.95 -4.88 11.28
N PRO A 35 -0.06 -5.50 12.08
CA PRO A 35 1.29 -5.02 12.28
C PRO A 35 2.02 -4.75 10.94
N ILE A 36 2.84 -3.72 10.92
CA ILE A 36 3.64 -3.38 9.74
C ILE A 36 4.69 -4.47 9.54
N LYS A 37 4.68 -5.05 8.34
CA LYS A 37 5.63 -6.08 7.91
C LYS A 37 6.86 -5.44 7.25
N ASP A 38 7.94 -6.21 7.13
CA ASP A 38 9.16 -5.79 6.42
C ASP A 38 9.37 -6.71 5.22
N GLN A 39 9.33 -6.12 4.01
CA GLN A 39 9.62 -6.84 2.76
C GLN A 39 11.12 -7.08 2.54
N GLY A 40 11.99 -6.46 3.35
CA GLY A 40 13.43 -6.54 3.19
C GLY A 40 13.88 -6.05 1.81
N LYS A 41 14.59 -6.92 1.08
CA LYS A 41 15.09 -6.65 -0.28
C LYS A 41 14.16 -7.12 -1.39
N SER A 42 13.01 -7.72 -1.06
CA SER A 42 12.07 -8.20 -2.08
C SER A 42 11.42 -7.05 -2.85
N GLN A 43 10.98 -7.33 -4.07
CA GLN A 43 10.25 -6.37 -4.91
C GLN A 43 8.73 -6.53 -4.80
N LEU A 44 8.25 -7.06 -3.67
CA LEU A 44 6.86 -7.46 -3.45
C LEU A 44 6.01 -6.36 -2.78
N CYS A 45 6.42 -5.09 -2.81
CA CYS A 45 5.64 -4.00 -2.21
C CYS A 45 4.15 -4.01 -2.63
N TRP A 46 3.87 -4.36 -3.90
CA TRP A 46 2.52 -4.50 -4.45
C TRP A 46 1.71 -5.60 -3.74
N ALA A 47 2.33 -6.75 -3.45
CA ALA A 47 1.68 -7.83 -2.71
C ALA A 47 1.44 -7.43 -1.25
N TYR A 48 2.43 -6.82 -0.57
CA TYR A 48 2.26 -6.32 0.79
C TYR A 48 1.15 -5.27 0.89
N ALA A 49 1.08 -4.35 -0.07
CA ALA A 49 0.08 -3.28 -0.09
C ALA A 49 -1.33 -3.83 -0.29
N MET A 50 -1.51 -4.73 -1.26
CA MET A 50 -2.83 -5.29 -1.54
C MET A 50 -3.30 -6.23 -0.43
N LEU A 51 -2.41 -7.08 0.14
CA LEU A 51 -2.74 -7.88 1.30
C LEU A 51 -3.14 -7.01 2.50
N ALA A 52 -2.44 -5.89 2.73
CA ALA A 52 -2.79 -4.97 3.80
C ALA A 52 -4.15 -4.28 3.57
N ALA A 53 -4.55 -4.01 2.32
CA ALA A 53 -5.88 -3.52 1.99
C ALA A 53 -6.97 -4.57 2.29
N ILE A 54 -6.75 -5.84 1.92
CA ILE A 54 -7.64 -6.97 2.26
C ILE A 54 -7.76 -7.12 3.78
N GLU A 55 -6.64 -7.12 4.50
CA GLU A 55 -6.61 -7.21 5.97
C GLU A 55 -7.39 -6.07 6.63
N THR A 56 -7.26 -4.83 6.13
CA THR A 56 -8.00 -3.66 6.65
C THR A 56 -9.50 -3.82 6.45
N GLU A 57 -9.93 -4.38 5.31
CA GLU A 57 -11.34 -4.64 5.01
C GLU A 57 -11.97 -5.60 6.04
N HIS A 58 -11.25 -6.66 6.40
CA HIS A 58 -11.69 -7.61 7.43
C HIS A 58 -11.68 -7.03 8.83
N LEU A 59 -10.62 -6.30 9.18
CA LEU A 59 -10.49 -5.69 10.50
C LEU A 59 -11.61 -4.68 10.82
N ARG A 60 -12.18 -4.00 9.80
CA ARG A 60 -13.32 -3.09 10.01
C ARG A 60 -14.58 -3.82 10.50
N TRP A 61 -14.70 -5.11 10.19
CA TRP A 61 -15.78 -5.98 10.68
C TRP A 61 -15.44 -6.72 11.97
N GLY A 62 -14.23 -6.55 12.48
CA GLY A 62 -13.74 -7.21 13.70
C GLY A 62 -13.10 -8.58 13.44
N ASP A 63 -12.91 -8.96 12.19
CA ASP A 63 -12.21 -10.19 11.83
C ASP A 63 -10.71 -10.06 12.03
N SER A 64 -10.07 -11.10 12.54
CA SER A 64 -8.60 -11.13 12.71
C SER A 64 -7.94 -11.82 11.52
N VAL A 65 -7.80 -11.10 10.41
CA VAL A 65 -7.14 -11.60 9.20
C VAL A 65 -5.76 -10.97 9.07
N ASN A 66 -4.73 -11.81 8.91
CA ASN A 66 -3.35 -11.41 8.68
C ASN A 66 -2.74 -12.40 7.68
N LEU A 67 -2.39 -11.95 6.48
CA LEU A 67 -2.09 -12.79 5.32
C LEU A 67 -0.58 -12.85 5.04
N SER A 68 -0.13 -13.93 4.39
CA SER A 68 1.27 -14.22 4.13
C SER A 68 1.76 -13.70 2.78
N PRO A 69 2.63 -12.66 2.73
CA PRO A 69 3.34 -12.28 1.51
C PRO A 69 4.34 -13.34 1.05
N ALA A 70 4.91 -14.11 1.98
CA ALA A 70 5.86 -15.18 1.67
C ALA A 70 5.22 -16.29 0.85
N PHE A 71 3.95 -16.60 1.10
CA PHE A 71 3.19 -17.54 0.27
C PHE A 71 3.08 -17.05 -1.17
N ILE A 72 2.75 -15.78 -1.38
CA ILE A 72 2.68 -15.17 -2.71
C ILE A 72 4.04 -15.21 -3.40
N GLU A 73 5.12 -14.90 -2.68
CA GLU A 73 6.48 -14.98 -3.23
C GLU A 73 6.85 -16.37 -3.71
N GLN A 74 6.46 -17.39 -2.95
CA GLN A 74 6.69 -18.79 -3.35
C GLN A 74 5.88 -19.14 -4.59
N LYS A 75 4.60 -18.73 -4.65
CA LYS A 75 3.71 -19.00 -5.79
C LYS A 75 4.11 -18.25 -7.06
N LEU A 76 4.69 -17.07 -6.96
CA LEU A 76 5.29 -16.38 -8.11
C LEU A 76 6.37 -17.22 -8.81
N SER A 77 7.12 -18.02 -8.08
CA SER A 77 8.15 -18.89 -8.65
C SER A 77 7.54 -20.05 -9.46
N GLU A 78 6.26 -20.32 -9.30
CA GLU A 78 5.49 -21.34 -10.04
C GLU A 78 4.79 -20.73 -11.28
N GLU A 79 4.75 -19.39 -11.42
CA GLU A 79 4.10 -18.69 -12.52
C GLU A 79 5.04 -18.50 -13.71
N PRO A 80 4.77 -19.13 -14.88
CA PRO A 80 5.68 -19.08 -16.03
C PRO A 80 5.85 -17.68 -16.63
N GLN A 81 4.88 -16.79 -16.40
CA GLN A 81 4.87 -15.43 -16.93
C GLN A 81 5.42 -14.39 -15.94
N ALA A 82 5.71 -14.81 -14.70
CA ALA A 82 6.22 -13.89 -13.70
C ALA A 82 7.61 -13.35 -14.11
N PRO A 83 7.85 -12.05 -14.00
CA PRO A 83 9.15 -11.48 -14.31
C PRO A 83 10.18 -11.90 -13.25
N GLU A 84 11.45 -12.03 -13.62
CA GLU A 84 12.56 -12.34 -12.69
C GLU A 84 12.63 -11.34 -11.53
N SER A 85 12.26 -10.09 -11.78
CA SER A 85 12.18 -9.03 -10.76
C SER A 85 11.14 -9.31 -9.68
N LYS A 86 10.21 -10.23 -9.90
CA LYS A 86 9.04 -10.49 -9.04
C LYS A 86 8.15 -9.26 -8.83
N ARG A 87 8.28 -8.24 -9.68
CA ARG A 87 7.39 -7.07 -9.66
C ARG A 87 6.02 -7.44 -10.22
N GLY A 88 5.01 -6.73 -9.75
CA GLY A 88 3.62 -6.94 -10.15
C GLY A 88 2.75 -5.80 -9.68
N MET A 89 1.44 -5.97 -9.77
CA MET A 89 0.41 -5.01 -9.37
C MET A 89 -0.59 -5.66 -8.39
N GLY A 90 -1.34 -4.87 -7.65
CA GLY A 90 -2.41 -5.35 -6.77
C GLY A 90 -3.43 -6.21 -7.51
N ALA A 91 -3.77 -5.81 -8.73
CA ALA A 91 -4.62 -6.61 -9.62
C ALA A 91 -4.04 -8.01 -9.90
N THR A 92 -2.72 -8.12 -10.07
CA THR A 92 -2.00 -9.40 -10.23
C THR A 92 -2.14 -10.26 -8.97
N LEU A 93 -2.03 -9.65 -7.77
CA LEU A 93 -2.23 -10.38 -6.53
C LEU A 93 -3.62 -11.00 -6.43
N LEU A 94 -4.66 -10.25 -6.80
CA LEU A 94 -6.03 -10.75 -6.78
C LEU A 94 -6.18 -12.02 -7.62
N GLU A 95 -5.56 -12.07 -8.81
CA GLU A 95 -5.55 -13.27 -9.64
C GLU A 95 -4.74 -14.42 -9.02
N LEU A 96 -3.56 -14.14 -8.46
CA LEU A 96 -2.74 -15.16 -7.82
C LEU A 96 -3.46 -15.81 -6.63
N ILE A 97 -4.17 -15.02 -5.82
CA ILE A 97 -5.00 -15.52 -4.73
C ILE A 97 -6.10 -16.46 -5.26
N GLN A 98 -6.75 -16.12 -6.37
CA GLN A 98 -7.77 -16.98 -6.98
C GLN A 98 -7.20 -18.28 -7.54
N ARG A 99 -6.00 -18.24 -8.09
CA ARG A 99 -5.33 -19.43 -8.68
C ARG A 99 -4.75 -20.36 -7.62
N HIS A 100 -4.03 -19.81 -6.66
CA HIS A 100 -3.21 -20.59 -5.71
C HIS A 100 -3.78 -20.66 -4.30
N GLY A 101 -4.78 -19.84 -4.00
CA GLY A 101 -5.22 -19.63 -2.63
C GLY A 101 -4.33 -18.65 -1.87
N ILE A 102 -4.47 -18.62 -0.57
CA ILE A 102 -3.67 -17.82 0.37
C ILE A 102 -3.59 -18.54 1.71
N VAL A 103 -2.64 -18.16 2.54
CA VAL A 103 -2.51 -18.66 3.92
C VAL A 103 -2.32 -17.50 4.89
N SER A 104 -2.57 -17.78 6.18
CA SER A 104 -2.31 -16.79 7.23
C SER A 104 -0.80 -16.52 7.37
N TYR A 105 -0.45 -15.33 7.83
CA TYR A 105 0.93 -14.94 8.09
C TYR A 105 1.63 -15.85 9.10
N ASP A 106 0.88 -16.30 10.13
CA ASP A 106 1.44 -17.20 11.14
C ASP A 106 1.73 -18.62 10.62
N ALA A 107 1.01 -19.05 9.58
CA ALA A 107 1.27 -20.35 8.94
C ALA A 107 2.53 -20.32 8.04
N MET A 108 2.85 -19.17 7.47
CA MET A 108 4.02 -19.03 6.59
C MET A 108 4.58 -17.61 6.66
N ARG A 109 5.58 -17.38 7.52
CA ARG A 109 6.19 -16.06 7.73
C ARG A 109 7.33 -15.76 6.77
N THR A 110 8.00 -16.79 6.26
CA THR A 110 9.17 -16.67 5.37
C THR A 110 9.06 -17.64 4.20
N VAL A 111 9.77 -17.37 3.11
CA VAL A 111 9.75 -18.19 1.90
C VAL A 111 10.41 -19.56 2.08
N GLU A 112 11.27 -19.71 3.08
CA GLU A 112 11.90 -20.98 3.43
C GLU A 112 10.93 -21.94 4.14
N THR A 113 9.81 -21.42 4.67
CA THR A 113 8.76 -22.24 5.25
C THR A 113 7.98 -22.94 4.12
N PRO A 114 7.87 -24.28 4.11
CA PRO A 114 7.03 -24.96 3.13
C PRO A 114 5.59 -24.48 3.18
N ALA A 115 4.99 -24.24 2.01
CA ALA A 115 3.59 -23.84 1.94
C ALA A 115 2.70 -24.96 2.54
N PRO A 116 1.80 -24.63 3.47
CA PRO A 116 0.87 -25.62 4.01
C PRO A 116 -0.14 -26.05 2.94
N HIS A 117 -0.65 -27.29 3.04
CA HIS A 117 -1.68 -27.80 2.15
C HIS A 117 -3.09 -27.33 2.50
N PHE A 118 -3.28 -26.87 3.74
CA PHE A 118 -4.55 -26.42 4.28
C PHE A 118 -4.37 -25.16 5.10
N ALA A 119 -5.41 -24.34 5.16
CA ALA A 119 -5.53 -23.23 6.08
C ALA A 119 -6.42 -23.62 7.27
N PHE A 120 -6.15 -23.02 8.43
CA PHE A 120 -6.96 -23.21 9.63
C PHE A 120 -7.49 -21.85 10.08
N MET A 121 -8.79 -21.78 10.33
CA MET A 121 -9.45 -20.59 10.85
C MET A 121 -10.59 -20.99 11.77
N LEU A 122 -10.67 -20.37 12.95
CA LEU A 122 -11.72 -20.64 13.95
C LEU A 122 -11.88 -22.14 14.29
N GLY A 123 -10.78 -22.89 14.30
CA GLY A 123 -10.77 -24.31 14.63
C GLY A 123 -11.21 -25.26 13.50
N ALA A 124 -11.52 -24.74 12.33
CA ALA A 124 -11.85 -25.53 11.15
C ALA A 124 -10.71 -25.52 10.12
N GLN A 125 -10.62 -26.60 9.35
CA GLN A 125 -9.68 -26.79 8.26
C GLN A 125 -10.35 -26.43 6.93
N TYR A 126 -9.62 -25.67 6.09
CA TYR A 126 -10.05 -25.23 4.77
C TYR A 126 -9.00 -25.60 3.74
N THR A 127 -9.40 -25.84 2.51
CA THR A 127 -8.47 -25.75 1.38
C THR A 127 -7.96 -24.31 1.24
N LEU A 128 -6.82 -24.11 0.59
CA LEU A 128 -6.27 -22.77 0.39
C LEU A 128 -7.21 -21.88 -0.43
N GLN A 129 -7.96 -22.46 -1.38
CA GLN A 129 -8.93 -21.75 -2.19
C GLN A 129 -10.21 -21.39 -1.40
N GLU A 130 -10.68 -22.25 -0.51
CA GLU A 130 -11.82 -21.93 0.36
C GLU A 130 -11.45 -20.79 1.32
N PHE A 131 -10.26 -20.85 1.92
CA PHE A 131 -9.76 -19.75 2.76
C PHE A 131 -9.59 -18.47 1.95
N ALA A 132 -9.03 -18.55 0.74
CA ALA A 132 -8.89 -17.40 -0.15
C ALA A 132 -10.24 -16.74 -0.47
N ARG A 133 -11.26 -17.55 -0.79
CA ARG A 133 -12.62 -17.04 -1.07
C ARG A 133 -13.30 -16.40 0.14
N SER A 134 -12.94 -16.83 1.35
CA SER A 134 -13.47 -16.24 2.58
C SER A 134 -12.85 -14.88 2.91
N VAL A 135 -11.64 -14.59 2.42
CA VAL A 135 -10.92 -13.34 2.69
C VAL A 135 -10.82 -12.40 1.49
N CYS A 136 -11.03 -12.91 0.28
CA CYS A 136 -10.99 -12.15 -0.96
C CYS A 136 -11.82 -12.90 -2.01
N ALA A 137 -13.13 -12.63 -2.06
CA ALA A 137 -14.03 -13.29 -3.00
C ALA A 137 -13.72 -12.90 -4.45
N PRO A 138 -13.94 -13.79 -5.43
CA PRO A 138 -13.80 -13.45 -6.84
C PRO A 138 -14.70 -12.25 -7.21
N GLY A 139 -14.11 -11.22 -7.85
CA GLY A 139 -14.83 -10.03 -8.26
C GLY A 139 -15.24 -9.07 -7.13
N GLU A 140 -14.71 -9.24 -5.92
CA GLU A 140 -14.96 -8.35 -4.79
C GLU A 140 -14.31 -6.98 -4.97
N TYR A 141 -13.14 -6.95 -5.61
CA TYR A 141 -12.33 -5.75 -5.80
C TYR A 141 -12.47 -5.16 -7.19
N ILE A 142 -12.49 -3.83 -7.26
CA ILE A 142 -12.37 -3.06 -8.48
C ILE A 142 -10.98 -2.46 -8.58
N CYS A 143 -10.37 -2.56 -9.77
CA CYS A 143 -9.09 -1.96 -10.10
C CYS A 143 -9.32 -0.68 -10.89
N LEU A 144 -8.73 0.42 -10.44
CA LEU A 144 -8.97 1.77 -10.93
C LEU A 144 -7.67 2.41 -11.39
N THR A 145 -7.77 3.24 -12.42
CA THR A 145 -6.67 4.10 -12.88
C THR A 145 -7.20 5.47 -13.33
N SER A 146 -6.30 6.41 -13.58
CA SER A 146 -6.67 7.73 -14.10
C SER A 146 -5.66 8.15 -15.16
N GLN A 147 -5.94 7.80 -16.41
CA GLN A 147 -5.15 8.17 -17.59
C GLN A 147 -5.97 9.11 -18.47
N ASP A 148 -5.51 10.34 -18.64
CA ASP A 148 -6.23 11.41 -19.37
C ASP A 148 -6.12 11.27 -20.89
N ASP A 149 -5.17 10.48 -21.39
CA ASP A 149 -5.02 10.12 -22.81
C ASP A 149 -5.94 8.95 -23.25
N LYS A 150 -6.68 8.34 -22.32
CA LYS A 150 -7.59 7.21 -22.55
C LYS A 150 -9.03 7.57 -22.18
N PRO A 151 -10.04 6.92 -22.81
CA PRO A 151 -11.44 7.21 -22.52
C PRO A 151 -11.81 6.86 -21.08
N TYR A 152 -12.43 7.80 -20.38
CA TYR A 152 -12.99 7.56 -19.06
C TYR A 152 -14.26 6.69 -19.10
N GLY A 153 -14.53 5.98 -18.01
CA GLY A 153 -15.66 5.06 -17.87
C GLY A 153 -15.50 3.75 -18.67
N LYS A 154 -14.28 3.47 -19.13
CA LYS A 154 -13.93 2.23 -19.82
C LYS A 154 -12.82 1.50 -19.08
N GLU A 155 -12.81 0.17 -19.19
CA GLU A 155 -11.70 -0.63 -18.77
C GLU A 155 -10.57 -0.53 -19.79
N ILE A 156 -9.36 -0.30 -19.30
CA ILE A 156 -8.13 -0.23 -20.10
C ILE A 156 -7.06 -1.14 -19.49
N VAL A 157 -6.11 -1.56 -20.28
CA VAL A 157 -4.90 -2.21 -19.81
C VAL A 157 -3.82 -1.14 -19.62
N ILE A 158 -3.22 -1.08 -18.45
CA ILE A 158 -2.08 -0.20 -18.19
C ILE A 158 -0.84 -0.83 -18.82
N ASP A 159 -0.20 -0.10 -19.73
CA ASP A 159 1.02 -0.55 -20.42
C ASP A 159 2.23 -0.29 -19.50
N THR A 160 2.53 -1.26 -18.65
CA THR A 160 3.68 -1.30 -17.76
C THR A 160 4.19 -2.74 -17.61
N PRO A 161 5.51 -2.95 -17.47
CA PRO A 161 6.07 -4.30 -17.23
C PRO A 161 5.52 -4.97 -15.98
N ASP A 162 5.06 -4.20 -14.98
CA ASP A 162 4.50 -4.72 -13.74
C ASP A 162 3.09 -5.31 -13.94
N ASN A 163 2.38 -4.93 -15.03
CA ASN A 163 1.08 -5.50 -15.43
C ASN A 163 1.23 -6.68 -16.41
N TRP A 164 2.09 -7.64 -16.09
CA TRP A 164 2.41 -8.77 -16.96
C TRP A 164 1.28 -9.78 -17.18
N LEU A 165 0.21 -9.75 -16.37
CA LEU A 165 -1.05 -10.48 -16.61
C LEU A 165 -2.05 -9.70 -17.49
N HIS A 166 -1.71 -8.47 -17.90
CA HIS A 166 -2.59 -7.59 -18.69
C HIS A 166 -3.94 -7.33 -18.01
N ASN A 167 -3.93 -7.20 -16.69
CA ASN A 167 -5.10 -6.85 -15.90
C ASN A 167 -5.74 -5.56 -16.38
N ARG A 168 -7.07 -5.50 -16.26
CA ARG A 168 -7.87 -4.35 -16.68
C ARG A 168 -8.19 -3.45 -15.50
N PHE A 169 -8.21 -2.16 -15.77
CA PHE A 169 -8.49 -1.10 -14.81
C PHE A 169 -9.59 -0.19 -15.34
N LEU A 170 -10.60 0.10 -14.54
CA LEU A 170 -11.59 1.11 -14.89
C LEU A 170 -10.93 2.49 -14.86
N ASN A 171 -10.87 3.15 -16.01
CA ASN A 171 -10.31 4.48 -16.14
C ASN A 171 -11.31 5.54 -15.71
N VAL A 172 -11.01 6.32 -14.68
CA VAL A 172 -11.86 7.38 -14.15
C VAL A 172 -11.11 8.70 -14.04
N PRO A 173 -11.78 9.87 -14.11
CA PRO A 173 -11.11 11.15 -13.88
C PRO A 173 -10.43 11.19 -12.50
N MET A 174 -9.23 11.79 -12.41
CA MET A 174 -8.46 11.88 -11.17
C MET A 174 -9.24 12.49 -10.00
N ASP A 175 -10.10 13.48 -10.28
CA ASP A 175 -10.96 14.08 -9.24
C ASP A 175 -12.00 13.08 -8.70
N THR A 176 -12.51 12.22 -9.57
CA THR A 176 -13.43 11.14 -9.19
C THR A 176 -12.69 10.09 -8.36
N LEU A 177 -11.52 9.62 -8.83
CA LEU A 177 -10.69 8.67 -8.12
C LEU A 177 -10.34 9.17 -6.72
N LEU A 178 -9.85 10.41 -6.61
CA LEU A 178 -9.50 11.03 -5.34
C LEU A 178 -10.69 11.10 -4.37
N LYS A 179 -11.87 11.50 -4.86
CA LYS A 179 -13.10 11.57 -4.03
C LYS A 179 -13.49 10.18 -3.53
N LYS A 180 -13.43 9.16 -4.40
CA LYS A 180 -13.77 7.77 -4.05
C LYS A 180 -12.80 7.22 -2.99
N VAL A 181 -11.49 7.43 -3.16
CA VAL A 181 -10.48 7.00 -2.18
C VAL A 181 -10.67 7.70 -0.83
N ILE A 182 -10.87 9.03 -0.80
CA ILE A 182 -11.12 9.75 0.45
C ILE A 182 -12.39 9.23 1.13
N HIS A 183 -13.45 8.98 0.37
CA HIS A 183 -14.70 8.46 0.92
C HIS A 183 -14.52 7.06 1.50
N ALA A 184 -13.88 6.15 0.76
CA ALA A 184 -13.57 4.78 1.19
C ALA A 184 -12.79 4.79 2.52
N VAL A 185 -11.70 5.55 2.60
CA VAL A 185 -10.87 5.64 3.81
C VAL A 185 -11.64 6.18 5.01
N ARG A 186 -12.53 7.19 4.81
CA ARG A 186 -13.40 7.73 5.89
C ARG A 186 -14.41 6.72 6.42
N ARG A 187 -14.77 5.74 5.60
CA ARG A 187 -15.67 4.64 5.97
C ARG A 187 -14.91 3.39 6.41
N HIS A 188 -13.63 3.55 6.69
CA HIS A 188 -12.71 2.51 7.17
C HIS A 188 -12.45 1.36 6.17
N HIS A 189 -12.68 1.57 4.87
CA HIS A 189 -12.32 0.59 3.86
C HIS A 189 -10.81 0.51 3.63
N GLY A 190 -10.33 -0.68 3.25
CA GLY A 190 -8.98 -0.92 2.79
C GLY A 190 -8.78 -0.45 1.35
N VAL A 191 -7.68 0.25 1.08
CA VAL A 191 -7.35 0.74 -0.26
C VAL A 191 -5.89 0.45 -0.55
N CYS A 192 -5.62 -0.27 -1.64
CA CYS A 192 -4.27 -0.40 -2.20
C CYS A 192 -4.00 0.78 -3.13
N TRP A 193 -2.84 1.39 -3.04
CA TRP A 193 -2.37 2.48 -3.90
C TRP A 193 -1.03 2.12 -4.51
N GLU A 194 -0.91 2.38 -5.80
CA GLU A 194 0.29 2.09 -6.58
C GLU A 194 0.78 3.30 -7.36
N SER A 195 2.09 3.44 -7.39
CA SER A 195 2.84 4.32 -8.27
C SER A 195 3.73 3.50 -9.22
N SER A 196 4.42 4.16 -10.15
CA SER A 196 5.33 3.47 -11.09
C SER A 196 6.51 2.74 -10.43
N GLY A 197 6.74 2.91 -9.14
CA GLY A 197 7.91 2.31 -8.47
C GLY A 197 7.64 1.72 -7.10
N HIS A 198 6.44 1.94 -6.53
CA HIS A 198 6.12 1.50 -5.17
C HIS A 198 4.62 1.38 -4.96
N ALA A 199 4.23 0.51 -4.04
CA ALA A 199 2.85 0.33 -3.62
C ALA A 199 2.74 0.35 -2.09
N MET A 200 1.64 0.90 -1.57
CA MET A 200 1.34 0.98 -0.14
C MET A 200 -0.17 0.90 0.09
N ALA A 201 -0.60 0.43 1.27
CA ALA A 201 -2.00 0.52 1.64
C ALA A 201 -2.31 1.90 2.24
N ILE A 202 -3.44 2.51 1.82
CA ILE A 202 -3.97 3.71 2.45
C ILE A 202 -4.78 3.29 3.67
N VAL A 203 -4.34 3.73 4.85
CA VAL A 203 -4.94 3.36 6.13
C VAL A 203 -5.46 4.56 6.92
N GLY A 204 -5.46 5.75 6.35
CA GLY A 204 -6.00 6.91 7.04
C GLY A 204 -5.85 8.21 6.28
N LEU A 205 -6.35 9.27 6.91
CA LEU A 205 -6.25 10.66 6.46
C LEU A 205 -5.67 11.51 7.59
N ALA A 206 -4.82 12.46 7.24
CA ALA A 206 -4.22 13.38 8.18
C ALA A 206 -4.05 14.78 7.56
N HIS A 207 -3.79 15.76 8.40
CA HIS A 207 -3.34 17.08 7.97
C HIS A 207 -2.13 17.52 8.79
N ASP A 208 -1.32 18.40 8.22
CA ASP A 208 -0.22 19.03 8.92
C ASP A 208 -0.64 20.35 9.61
N ASP A 209 0.32 21.00 10.26
CA ASP A 209 0.18 22.31 10.93
C ASP A 209 -0.33 23.45 10.03
N LYS A 210 -0.19 23.28 8.71
CA LYS A 210 -0.67 24.21 7.67
C LYS A 210 -1.99 23.77 7.04
N ASN A 211 -2.68 22.81 7.64
CA ASN A 211 -3.94 22.21 7.14
C ASN A 211 -3.82 21.59 5.73
N ARG A 212 -2.61 21.19 5.33
CA ARG A 212 -2.41 20.45 4.08
C ARG A 212 -2.77 19.00 4.31
N LYS A 213 -3.56 18.41 3.39
CA LYS A 213 -4.12 17.08 3.51
C LYS A 213 -3.17 15.99 3.01
N TYR A 214 -3.16 14.86 3.73
CA TYR A 214 -2.32 13.71 3.45
C TYR A 214 -3.12 12.42 3.60
N PHE A 215 -2.76 11.43 2.80
CA PHE A 215 -3.07 10.04 3.05
C PHE A 215 -2.04 9.46 4.02
N VAL A 216 -2.50 8.68 4.98
CA VAL A 216 -1.65 7.87 5.85
C VAL A 216 -1.45 6.53 5.18
N MET A 217 -0.19 6.20 4.88
CA MET A 217 0.19 5.03 4.10
C MET A 217 0.85 4.00 5.02
N LYS A 218 0.34 2.77 5.03
CA LYS A 218 1.01 1.62 5.63
C LYS A 218 2.04 1.11 4.64
N ASN A 219 3.33 1.32 4.96
CA ASN A 219 4.44 0.86 4.14
C ASN A 219 4.89 -0.55 4.59
N SER A 220 5.69 -1.21 3.75
CA SER A 220 6.22 -2.55 3.97
C SER A 220 7.73 -2.59 4.27
N TRP A 221 8.24 -1.58 4.96
CA TRP A 221 9.67 -1.43 5.28
C TRP A 221 9.96 -1.53 6.78
N GLY A 222 9.12 -2.27 7.53
CA GLY A 222 9.26 -2.43 8.96
C GLY A 222 8.96 -1.18 9.78
N THR A 223 9.08 -1.30 11.10
CA THR A 223 8.76 -0.23 12.06
C THR A 223 9.96 0.60 12.50
N ASN A 224 11.19 0.19 12.16
CA ASN A 224 12.41 0.93 12.51
C ASN A 224 12.62 2.14 11.56
N ARG A 225 11.59 2.99 11.45
CA ARG A 225 11.52 4.15 10.57
C ARG A 225 10.71 5.25 11.25
N PRO A 226 10.81 6.52 10.79
CA PRO A 226 9.95 7.58 11.29
C PRO A 226 8.47 7.16 11.24
N HIS A 227 7.70 7.61 12.21
CA HIS A 227 6.26 7.29 12.35
C HIS A 227 5.95 5.77 12.41
N ASN A 228 6.92 4.95 12.92
CA ASN A 228 6.75 3.50 13.10
C ASN A 228 6.35 2.76 11.80
N GLY A 229 6.87 3.20 10.65
CA GLY A 229 6.61 2.58 9.34
C GLY A 229 5.37 3.11 8.62
N LEU A 230 4.71 4.15 9.15
CA LEU A 230 3.71 4.90 8.40
C LEU A 230 4.39 6.02 7.59
N ASP A 231 3.93 6.21 6.36
CA ASP A 231 4.33 7.32 5.49
C ASP A 231 3.15 8.26 5.25
N PHE A 232 3.43 9.49 4.80
CA PHE A 232 2.42 10.51 4.55
C PHE A 232 2.51 11.00 3.12
N LEU A 233 1.54 10.61 2.29
CA LEU A 233 1.44 11.01 0.89
C LEU A 233 0.51 12.22 0.78
N SER A 234 1.03 13.38 0.37
CA SER A 234 0.17 14.54 0.16
C SER A 234 -0.82 14.32 -0.98
N VAL A 235 -2.00 14.97 -0.92
CA VAL A 235 -3.00 14.89 -1.99
C VAL A 235 -2.41 15.32 -3.36
N SER A 236 -1.48 16.27 -3.37
CA SER A 236 -0.80 16.67 -4.60
C SER A 236 0.16 15.59 -5.14
N GLN A 237 0.81 14.83 -4.27
CA GLN A 237 1.63 13.68 -4.68
C GLN A 237 0.74 12.53 -5.17
N PHE A 238 -0.34 12.23 -4.47
CA PHE A 238 -1.33 11.26 -4.91
C PHE A 238 -1.77 11.54 -6.36
N ARG A 239 -2.19 12.77 -6.65
CA ARG A 239 -2.61 13.16 -8.01
C ARG A 239 -1.55 12.95 -9.09
N ARG A 240 -0.27 13.16 -8.75
CA ARG A 240 0.83 13.06 -9.73
C ARG A 240 1.42 11.68 -9.87
N GLN A 241 1.31 10.85 -8.84
CA GLN A 241 2.06 9.59 -8.75
C GLN A 241 1.17 8.37 -8.85
N THR A 242 -0.15 8.51 -8.72
CA THR A 242 -1.07 7.37 -8.82
C THR A 242 -1.02 6.74 -10.20
N LEU A 243 -0.67 5.48 -10.24
CA LEU A 243 -0.76 4.60 -11.40
C LEU A 243 -2.07 3.79 -11.34
N ALA A 244 -2.32 3.16 -10.20
CA ALA A 244 -3.52 2.36 -9.96
C ALA A 244 -3.98 2.46 -8.49
N VAL A 245 -5.22 2.05 -8.27
CA VAL A 245 -5.85 1.92 -6.95
C VAL A 245 -6.79 0.72 -6.98
N GLU A 246 -6.71 -0.15 -5.98
CA GLU A 246 -7.65 -1.25 -5.77
C GLU A 246 -8.41 -1.06 -4.46
N MET A 247 -9.72 -1.29 -4.51
CA MET A 247 -10.61 -1.28 -3.36
C MET A 247 -11.81 -2.20 -3.63
N THR A 248 -12.59 -2.52 -2.60
CA THR A 248 -13.82 -3.29 -2.81
C THR A 248 -14.86 -2.48 -3.62
N HIS A 249 -15.79 -3.18 -4.31
CA HIS A 249 -16.92 -2.53 -4.97
C HIS A 249 -17.75 -1.73 -3.97
N ASP A 250 -17.94 -2.24 -2.75
CA ASP A 250 -18.68 -1.51 -1.70
C ASP A 250 -18.00 -0.20 -1.31
N ALA A 251 -16.66 -0.19 -1.21
CA ALA A 251 -15.88 1.04 -0.99
C ALA A 251 -16.05 2.04 -2.14
N PHE A 252 -16.02 1.55 -3.39
CA PHE A 252 -16.19 2.39 -4.58
C PHE A 252 -17.61 2.95 -4.69
N ASP A 253 -18.64 2.13 -4.42
CA ASP A 253 -20.06 2.55 -4.49
C ASP A 253 -20.45 3.44 -3.32
N GLY A 254 -19.71 3.42 -2.20
CA GLY A 254 -19.97 4.22 -1.01
C GLY A 254 -20.95 3.57 -0.03
N LYS A 255 -20.94 2.25 0.04
CA LYS A 255 -21.78 1.44 0.95
C LYS A 255 -21.19 1.25 2.34
#